data_f30ef580d7c7ec25b6a9f9b45c242825
#
_entry.id   f30ef580d7c7ec25b6a9f9b45c242825
#
_cell.length_a   1.000
_cell.length_b   1.000
_cell.length_c   1.000
_cell.angle_alpha   90.00
_cell.angle_beta   90.00
_cell.angle_gamma   90.00
#
_symmetry.space_group_name_H-M   'P 1'
#
loop_
_entity.id
_entity.type
_entity.pdbx_description
1 polymer ?
#
loop_
_entity_poly.entity_id
_entity_poly.type
_entity_poly.pdbx_seq_one_letter_code
_entity_poly.pdbx_strand_id
1 'polypeptide(L)'
;MSRSRTSGLDVLTVAFATTVAMWAIGYVCRLPGAVVPAWAVLFVLLACPLAGGFALGRRAGRGVAGGAAAGAISAVLNLLVLGSVLAGDASDPLRPMAALWIPGSILASAVLAGVGAAVARPRSTLIAGDRWPSGFALVATVATLLVVLAGGLVTSLEAGLAVPDWPNSFGSNMFLYPLARMTGGVYFEHAHRLYGSLVGLTTIVLAAVIFRTDDRRWLRTLAVVAIVMVVGQGVMGGLRVTGRLTLSTDAAELTPNLALAIVHGVFGQIFLATVSLIWAFTTRTWRESASRVHPAAGTERGLAWSLLVLMIAQITFGALYRHLATPETPLPWPAHAHFTLAAIVTVLAAMVGLRLAAKHAEIMPLRRLGVVLLIALGGQLLLGLAALIAVMLKRDAASPGLGEVLLATAHQANGAFMLVVCAQIVAWTHRFLRTGG
;
A
#
# COMPACT_ATOMS: atom_id res chain seq x y z
N MET A 1 -20.61 -16.47 13.08
CA MET A 1 -19.23 -16.50 13.68
C MET A 1 -19.35 -16.42 15.19
N SER A 2 -18.72 -17.34 15.92
CA SER A 2 -18.70 -17.35 17.39
C SER A 2 -17.97 -16.07 17.90
N ARG A 3 -18.50 -15.44 18.98
CA ARG A 3 -17.87 -14.28 19.65
C ARG A 3 -16.41 -14.54 20.06
N SER A 4 -16.04 -15.78 20.34
CA SER A 4 -14.66 -16.15 20.72
C SER A 4 -13.64 -15.99 19.57
N ARG A 5 -14.05 -16.24 18.32
CA ARG A 5 -13.16 -16.14 17.14
C ARG A 5 -12.78 -14.71 16.76
N THR A 6 -13.56 -13.71 17.15
CA THR A 6 -13.33 -12.29 16.84
C THR A 6 -12.90 -11.47 18.05
N SER A 7 -12.70 -12.10 19.22
CA SER A 7 -12.24 -11.42 20.43
C SER A 7 -10.88 -10.74 20.20
N GLY A 8 -10.78 -9.46 20.54
CA GLY A 8 -9.53 -8.68 20.44
C GLY A 8 -9.18 -8.18 19.04
N LEU A 9 -9.93 -8.56 17.98
CA LEU A 9 -9.64 -8.08 16.60
C LEU A 9 -9.88 -6.59 16.43
N ASP A 10 -10.81 -6.01 17.18
CA ASP A 10 -11.04 -4.57 17.23
C ASP A 10 -9.79 -3.82 17.72
N VAL A 11 -9.20 -4.29 18.83
CA VAL A 11 -7.97 -3.73 19.41
C VAL A 11 -6.81 -3.87 18.42
N LEU A 12 -6.63 -5.07 17.86
CA LEU A 12 -5.57 -5.35 16.87
C LEU A 12 -5.72 -4.49 15.62
N THR A 13 -6.93 -4.38 15.07
CA THR A 13 -7.20 -3.57 13.87
C THR A 13 -6.89 -2.10 14.10
N VAL A 14 -7.30 -1.55 15.23
CA VAL A 14 -7.05 -0.14 15.56
C VAL A 14 -5.56 0.10 15.83
N ALA A 15 -4.86 -0.83 16.49
CA ALA A 15 -3.42 -0.74 16.71
C ALA A 15 -2.64 -0.64 15.40
N PHE A 16 -2.90 -1.56 14.44
CA PHE A 16 -2.27 -1.51 13.12
C PHE A 16 -2.68 -0.28 12.33
N ALA A 17 -3.97 0.12 12.36
CA ALA A 17 -4.42 1.34 11.70
C ALA A 17 -3.73 2.60 12.26
N THR A 18 -3.52 2.67 13.57
CA THR A 18 -2.79 3.76 14.22
C THR A 18 -1.34 3.80 13.75
N THR A 19 -0.66 2.65 13.73
CA THR A 19 0.72 2.56 13.24
C THR A 19 0.83 2.98 11.78
N VAL A 20 -0.04 2.45 10.90
CA VAL A 20 -0.06 2.81 9.48
C VAL A 20 -0.30 4.31 9.28
N ALA A 21 -1.20 4.92 10.07
CA ALA A 21 -1.44 6.35 10.03
C ALA A 21 -0.22 7.16 10.49
N MET A 22 0.44 6.75 11.57
CA MET A 22 1.67 7.40 12.06
C MET A 22 2.77 7.38 11.01
N TRP A 23 2.98 6.22 10.35
CA TRP A 23 4.01 6.10 9.32
C TRP A 23 3.66 6.93 8.08
N ALA A 24 2.40 6.91 7.63
CA ALA A 24 1.95 7.73 6.52
C ALA A 24 2.19 9.22 6.77
N ILE A 25 1.82 9.71 7.95
CA ILE A 25 2.01 11.11 8.36
C ILE A 25 3.50 11.44 8.42
N GLY A 26 4.31 10.62 9.09
CA GLY A 26 5.75 10.82 9.18
C GLY A 26 6.43 10.88 7.81
N TYR A 27 5.98 10.04 6.87
CA TYR A 27 6.47 10.02 5.50
C TYR A 27 6.08 11.28 4.74
N VAL A 28 4.80 11.68 4.80
CA VAL A 28 4.30 12.90 4.13
C VAL A 28 5.01 14.15 4.64
N CYS A 29 5.29 14.24 5.93
CA CYS A 29 6.03 15.37 6.53
C CYS A 29 7.49 15.48 6.04
N ARG A 30 8.00 14.45 5.36
CA ARG A 30 9.38 14.39 4.81
C ARG A 30 9.41 14.25 3.29
N LEU A 31 8.29 14.49 2.61
CA LEU A 31 8.26 14.55 1.15
C LEU A 31 9.20 15.66 0.64
N PRO A 32 9.75 15.53 -0.58
CA PRO A 32 10.55 16.59 -1.18
C PRO A 32 9.79 17.92 -1.18
N GLY A 33 10.42 18.97 -0.68
CA GLY A 33 9.80 20.30 -0.55
C GLY A 33 8.92 20.51 0.68
N ALA A 34 8.63 19.48 1.48
CA ALA A 34 7.91 19.65 2.75
C ALA A 34 8.85 20.23 3.84
N VAL A 35 8.47 21.36 4.41
CA VAL A 35 9.19 22.00 5.53
C VAL A 35 8.28 21.96 6.75
N VAL A 36 8.29 20.82 7.46
CA VAL A 36 7.46 20.63 8.65
C VAL A 36 8.38 20.63 9.89
N PRO A 37 8.17 21.54 10.86
CA PRO A 37 8.97 21.58 12.08
C PRO A 37 8.86 20.28 12.87
N ALA A 38 9.96 19.82 13.47
CA ALA A 38 10.01 18.54 14.21
C ALA A 38 8.97 18.47 15.35
N TRP A 39 8.70 19.59 16.05
CA TRP A 39 7.69 19.64 17.09
C TRP A 39 6.27 19.40 16.56
N ALA A 40 5.96 19.91 15.34
CA ALA A 40 4.65 19.71 14.70
C ALA A 40 4.47 18.24 14.29
N VAL A 41 5.53 17.64 13.73
CA VAL A 41 5.53 16.19 13.42
C VAL A 41 5.29 15.38 14.70
N LEU A 42 6.03 15.66 15.77
CA LEU A 42 5.87 14.97 17.07
C LEU A 42 4.44 15.10 17.60
N PHE A 43 3.89 16.33 17.60
CA PHE A 43 2.52 16.57 18.05
C PHE A 43 1.49 15.74 17.29
N VAL A 44 1.56 15.73 15.96
CA VAL A 44 0.62 14.96 15.13
C VAL A 44 0.82 13.45 15.34
N LEU A 45 2.06 12.98 15.47
CA LEU A 45 2.32 11.57 15.75
C LEU A 45 1.76 11.14 17.11
N LEU A 46 1.85 11.98 18.15
CA LEU A 46 1.26 11.71 19.47
C LEU A 46 -0.28 11.79 19.46
N ALA A 47 -0.86 12.58 18.56
CA ALA A 47 -2.31 12.61 18.39
C ALA A 47 -2.87 11.30 17.77
N CYS A 48 -2.08 10.53 17.04
CA CYS A 48 -2.54 9.29 16.41
C CYS A 48 -2.99 8.22 17.44
N PRO A 49 -2.22 7.84 18.47
CA PRO A 49 -2.70 6.88 19.47
C PRO A 49 -3.91 7.41 20.24
N LEU A 50 -3.98 8.71 20.54
CA LEU A 50 -5.16 9.32 21.15
C LEU A 50 -6.40 9.15 20.26
N ALA A 51 -6.29 9.46 18.98
CA ALA A 51 -7.36 9.30 17.99
C ALA A 51 -7.73 7.83 17.78
N GLY A 52 -6.75 6.92 17.76
CA GLY A 52 -6.96 5.47 17.67
C GLY A 52 -7.78 4.96 18.86
N GLY A 53 -7.38 5.31 20.09
CA GLY A 53 -8.11 4.98 21.30
C GLY A 53 -9.54 5.55 21.29
N PHE A 54 -9.70 6.80 20.90
CA PHE A 54 -11.03 7.43 20.75
C PHE A 54 -11.89 6.69 19.73
N ALA A 55 -11.34 6.32 18.57
CA ALA A 55 -12.06 5.56 17.57
C ALA A 55 -12.49 4.18 18.07
N LEU A 56 -11.63 3.52 18.84
CA LEU A 56 -11.90 2.23 19.45
C LEU A 56 -13.02 2.33 20.49
N GLY A 57 -12.94 3.30 21.41
CA GLY A 57 -14.00 3.56 22.39
C GLY A 57 -15.34 3.87 21.73
N ARG A 58 -15.33 4.75 20.73
CA ARG A 58 -16.55 5.18 20.03
C ARG A 58 -17.20 4.10 19.18
N ARG A 59 -16.40 3.23 18.50
CA ARG A 59 -16.90 2.27 17.50
C ARG A 59 -17.05 0.85 18.03
N ALA A 60 -16.23 0.46 19.02
CA ALA A 60 -16.22 -0.88 19.61
C ALA A 60 -16.67 -0.89 21.07
N GLY A 61 -16.90 0.29 21.69
CA GLY A 61 -17.29 0.38 23.08
C GLY A 61 -16.20 -0.07 24.06
N ARG A 62 -14.92 -0.07 23.65
CA ARG A 62 -13.80 -0.45 24.50
C ARG A 62 -13.42 0.71 25.43
N GLY A 63 -13.25 0.43 26.71
CA GLY A 63 -12.77 1.38 27.70
C GLY A 63 -11.24 1.54 27.70
N VAL A 64 -10.72 2.16 28.76
CA VAL A 64 -9.30 2.50 28.95
C VAL A 64 -8.37 1.32 28.69
N ALA A 65 -8.65 0.14 29.24
CA ALA A 65 -7.80 -1.04 29.05
C ALA A 65 -7.68 -1.48 27.58
N GLY A 66 -8.79 -1.43 26.83
CA GLY A 66 -8.76 -1.72 25.40
C GLY A 66 -7.99 -0.69 24.59
N GLY A 67 -8.18 0.61 24.92
CA GLY A 67 -7.40 1.69 24.33
C GLY A 67 -5.91 1.55 24.63
N ALA A 68 -5.54 1.33 25.88
CA ALA A 68 -4.16 1.13 26.31
C ALA A 68 -3.49 -0.06 25.60
N ALA A 69 -4.21 -1.19 25.47
CA ALA A 69 -3.71 -2.35 24.74
C ALA A 69 -3.46 -2.01 23.25
N ALA A 70 -4.36 -1.29 22.58
CA ALA A 70 -4.16 -0.86 21.20
C ALA A 70 -2.95 0.09 21.06
N GLY A 71 -2.79 1.02 21.96
CA GLY A 71 -1.64 1.93 22.01
C GLY A 71 -0.32 1.19 22.24
N ALA A 72 -0.28 0.23 23.16
CA ALA A 72 0.90 -0.59 23.44
C ALA A 72 1.30 -1.43 22.21
N ILE A 73 0.34 -2.10 21.56
CA ILE A 73 0.61 -2.87 20.33
C ILE A 73 1.13 -1.94 19.24
N SER A 74 0.53 -0.77 19.03
CA SER A 74 1.00 0.21 18.06
C SER A 74 2.43 0.67 18.35
N ALA A 75 2.77 0.91 19.61
CA ALA A 75 4.13 1.28 20.00
C ALA A 75 5.14 0.17 19.71
N VAL A 76 4.80 -1.09 20.00
CA VAL A 76 5.65 -2.25 19.66
C VAL A 76 5.89 -2.33 18.16
N LEU A 77 4.85 -2.14 17.32
CA LEU A 77 5.00 -2.08 15.88
C LEU A 77 5.92 -0.93 15.44
N ASN A 78 5.83 0.21 16.11
CA ASN A 78 6.67 1.37 15.83
C ASN A 78 8.15 1.14 16.16
N LEU A 79 8.52 0.11 16.95
CA LEU A 79 9.91 -0.27 17.16
C LEU A 79 10.64 -0.62 15.88
N LEU A 80 9.94 -1.05 14.81
CA LEU A 80 10.50 -1.25 13.48
C LEU A 80 11.16 0.04 12.91
N VAL A 81 10.71 1.22 13.32
CA VAL A 81 11.29 2.52 12.94
C VAL A 81 12.07 3.15 14.08
N LEU A 82 11.60 2.99 15.31
CA LEU A 82 12.24 3.56 16.51
C LEU A 82 13.66 3.04 16.73
N GLY A 83 13.98 1.82 16.28
CA GLY A 83 15.33 1.31 16.30
C GLY A 83 16.33 2.27 15.64
N SER A 84 15.96 2.85 14.49
CA SER A 84 16.76 3.86 13.80
C SER A 84 16.94 5.18 14.57
N VAL A 85 15.98 5.55 15.42
CA VAL A 85 16.09 6.72 16.31
C VAL A 85 16.99 6.44 17.52
N LEU A 86 16.98 5.19 17.98
CA LEU A 86 17.71 4.73 19.16
C LEU A 86 19.13 4.23 18.83
N ALA A 87 19.44 4.06 17.53
CA ALA A 87 20.76 3.68 17.06
C ALA A 87 21.78 4.77 17.40
N GLY A 88 22.97 4.33 17.84
CA GLY A 88 24.13 5.20 18.05
C GLY A 88 24.81 5.56 16.73
N ASP A 89 25.90 6.34 16.81
CA ASP A 89 26.68 6.75 15.65
C ASP A 89 27.59 5.64 15.11
N ALA A 90 27.87 4.60 15.89
CA ALA A 90 28.55 3.39 15.45
C ALA A 90 27.55 2.35 14.91
N SER A 91 28.01 1.43 14.04
CA SER A 91 27.17 0.36 13.53
C SER A 91 26.64 -0.52 14.68
N ASP A 92 25.33 -0.58 14.81
CA ASP A 92 24.54 -1.45 15.68
C ASP A 92 24.46 -1.19 17.20
N PRO A 93 25.27 -0.39 17.91
CA PRO A 93 25.00 -0.17 19.32
C PRO A 93 23.78 0.74 19.52
N LEU A 94 22.86 0.29 20.35
CA LEU A 94 21.80 1.12 20.87
C LEU A 94 22.37 2.15 21.86
N ARG A 95 21.87 3.38 21.81
CA ARG A 95 22.20 4.39 22.82
C ARG A 95 21.72 3.91 24.18
N PRO A 96 22.44 4.17 25.29
CA PRO A 96 21.99 3.80 26.64
C PRO A 96 20.57 4.28 26.97
N MET A 97 20.18 5.40 26.40
CA MET A 97 18.82 5.95 26.52
C MET A 97 17.73 5.03 25.95
N ALA A 98 18.06 4.03 25.11
CA ALA A 98 17.09 3.08 24.56
C ALA A 98 16.35 2.32 25.66
N ALA A 99 17.02 2.02 26.78
CA ALA A 99 16.42 1.37 27.95
C ALA A 99 15.24 2.17 28.56
N LEU A 100 15.26 3.49 28.41
CA LEU A 100 14.16 4.37 28.83
C LEU A 100 13.16 4.66 27.70
N TRP A 101 13.63 4.88 26.50
CA TRP A 101 12.79 5.23 25.35
C TRP A 101 11.85 4.10 24.90
N ILE A 102 12.31 2.85 24.94
CA ILE A 102 11.46 1.72 24.55
C ILE A 102 10.26 1.58 25.49
N PRO A 103 10.42 1.36 26.80
CA PRO A 103 9.27 1.27 27.71
C PRO A 103 8.50 2.61 27.81
N GLY A 104 9.19 3.74 27.74
CA GLY A 104 8.58 5.07 27.77
C GLY A 104 7.63 5.31 26.57
N SER A 105 8.04 4.95 25.36
CA SER A 105 7.20 5.07 24.16
C SER A 105 5.98 4.15 24.20
N ILE A 106 6.14 2.92 24.72
CA ILE A 106 5.03 1.98 24.91
C ILE A 106 4.04 2.54 25.94
N LEU A 107 4.54 3.03 27.08
CA LEU A 107 3.70 3.62 28.12
C LEU A 107 2.98 4.87 27.62
N ALA A 108 3.68 5.79 26.96
CA ALA A 108 3.09 7.02 26.43
C ALA A 108 1.97 6.72 25.41
N SER A 109 2.21 5.80 24.48
CA SER A 109 1.22 5.40 23.49
C SER A 109 0.01 4.69 24.15
N ALA A 110 0.26 3.83 25.14
CA ALA A 110 -0.80 3.17 25.91
C ALA A 110 -1.66 4.18 26.69
N VAL A 111 -1.02 5.14 27.36
CA VAL A 111 -1.73 6.19 28.10
C VAL A 111 -2.56 7.06 27.15
N LEU A 112 -1.98 7.56 26.08
CA LEU A 112 -2.70 8.40 25.11
C LEU A 112 -3.91 7.66 24.50
N ALA A 113 -3.73 6.41 24.08
CA ALA A 113 -4.82 5.63 23.54
C ALA A 113 -5.86 5.26 24.62
N GLY A 114 -5.43 4.99 25.84
CA GLY A 114 -6.30 4.80 27.01
C GLY A 114 -7.17 6.03 27.29
N VAL A 115 -6.57 7.22 27.32
CA VAL A 115 -7.27 8.51 27.47
C VAL A 115 -8.25 8.73 26.32
N GLY A 116 -7.83 8.48 25.07
CA GLY A 116 -8.71 8.57 23.91
C GLY A 116 -9.96 7.69 24.06
N ALA A 117 -9.78 6.45 24.54
CA ALA A 117 -10.90 5.52 24.77
C ALA A 117 -11.78 5.96 25.95
N ALA A 118 -11.21 6.55 26.99
CA ALA A 118 -11.92 7.03 28.17
C ALA A 118 -12.87 8.19 27.85
N VAL A 119 -12.44 9.14 27.01
CA VAL A 119 -13.25 10.30 26.65
C VAL A 119 -14.24 10.02 25.53
N ALA A 120 -14.14 8.85 24.90
CA ALA A 120 -15.04 8.46 23.82
C ALA A 120 -16.42 8.06 24.34
N ARG A 121 -17.45 8.69 23.78
CA ARG A 121 -18.83 8.22 23.98
C ARG A 121 -19.17 7.15 22.94
N PRO A 122 -19.49 5.91 23.31
CA PRO A 122 -19.87 4.87 22.37
C PRO A 122 -21.02 5.31 21.48
N ARG A 123 -20.98 4.93 20.20
CA ARG A 123 -22.13 5.13 19.30
C ARG A 123 -23.28 4.21 19.71
N SER A 124 -24.51 4.60 19.41
CA SER A 124 -25.70 3.75 19.59
C SER A 124 -25.58 2.41 18.85
N THR A 125 -24.89 2.41 17.71
CA THR A 125 -24.59 1.20 16.93
C THR A 125 -23.10 0.97 16.90
N LEU A 126 -22.63 -0.06 17.63
CA LEU A 126 -21.24 -0.48 17.60
C LEU A 126 -20.94 -1.32 16.34
N ILE A 127 -19.69 -1.35 15.95
CA ILE A 127 -19.24 -2.24 14.87
C ILE A 127 -19.35 -3.69 15.36
N ALA A 128 -20.15 -4.49 14.63
CA ALA A 128 -20.30 -5.90 14.95
C ALA A 128 -18.97 -6.66 14.82
N GLY A 129 -18.74 -7.65 15.67
CA GLY A 129 -17.49 -8.40 15.73
C GLY A 129 -17.09 -9.06 14.40
N ASP A 130 -18.06 -9.44 13.58
CA ASP A 130 -17.87 -10.06 12.26
C ASP A 130 -17.38 -9.09 11.18
N ARG A 131 -17.35 -7.78 11.44
CA ARG A 131 -16.82 -6.74 10.54
C ARG A 131 -15.33 -6.44 10.76
N TRP A 132 -14.75 -6.83 11.89
CA TRP A 132 -13.35 -6.53 12.18
C TRP A 132 -12.35 -7.25 11.29
N PRO A 133 -12.59 -8.50 10.81
CA PRO A 133 -11.72 -9.11 9.81
C PRO A 133 -11.60 -8.29 8.52
N SER A 134 -12.73 -7.75 8.02
CA SER A 134 -12.70 -6.86 6.85
C SER A 134 -12.06 -5.51 7.17
N GLY A 135 -12.22 -5.01 8.38
CA GLY A 135 -11.51 -3.81 8.86
C GLY A 135 -9.99 -4.00 8.85
N PHE A 136 -9.51 -5.14 9.33
CA PHE A 136 -8.07 -5.45 9.31
C PHE A 136 -7.55 -5.64 7.88
N ALA A 137 -8.31 -6.31 7.00
CA ALA A 137 -7.96 -6.46 5.59
C ALA A 137 -7.90 -5.10 4.86
N LEU A 138 -8.77 -4.14 5.22
CA LEU A 138 -8.68 -2.76 4.72
C LEU A 138 -7.40 -2.07 5.20
N VAL A 139 -7.02 -2.21 6.47
CA VAL A 139 -5.76 -1.67 6.99
C VAL A 139 -4.55 -2.24 6.22
N ALA A 140 -4.54 -3.55 5.96
CA ALA A 140 -3.50 -4.18 5.16
C ALA A 140 -3.47 -3.64 3.72
N THR A 141 -4.63 -3.41 3.11
CA THR A 141 -4.74 -2.81 1.76
C THR A 141 -4.18 -1.39 1.75
N VAL A 142 -4.52 -0.56 2.75
CA VAL A 142 -4.00 0.80 2.86
C VAL A 142 -2.49 0.81 3.10
N ALA A 143 -1.98 -0.05 4.00
CA ALA A 143 -0.55 -0.19 4.23
C ALA A 143 0.21 -0.58 2.94
N THR A 144 -0.36 -1.52 2.17
CA THR A 144 0.21 -1.92 0.88
C THR A 144 0.17 -0.80 -0.16
N LEU A 145 -0.90 0.00 -0.20
CA LEU A 145 -0.95 1.19 -1.07
C LEU A 145 0.15 2.19 -0.71
N LEU A 146 0.38 2.43 0.57
CA LEU A 146 1.43 3.36 1.04
C LEU A 146 2.84 2.88 0.67
N VAL A 147 3.14 1.58 0.76
CA VAL A 147 4.45 1.07 0.31
C VAL A 147 4.61 1.13 -1.20
N VAL A 148 3.54 0.96 -1.98
CA VAL A 148 3.55 1.15 -3.44
C VAL A 148 3.82 2.62 -3.79
N LEU A 149 3.20 3.56 -3.07
CA LEU A 149 3.46 5.00 -3.19
C LEU A 149 4.92 5.34 -2.86
N ALA A 150 5.44 4.80 -1.74
CA ALA A 150 6.83 4.99 -1.34
C ALA A 150 7.80 4.45 -2.40
N GLY A 151 7.53 3.27 -2.97
CA GLY A 151 8.31 2.70 -4.08
C GLY A 151 8.27 3.54 -5.35
N GLY A 152 7.11 4.15 -5.64
CA GLY A 152 6.98 5.12 -6.74
C GLY A 152 7.86 6.35 -6.54
N LEU A 153 7.93 6.89 -5.33
CA LEU A 153 8.83 8.00 -4.98
C LEU A 153 10.31 7.60 -5.10
N VAL A 154 10.68 6.41 -4.62
CA VAL A 154 12.04 5.86 -4.78
C VAL A 154 12.44 5.83 -6.25
N THR A 155 11.54 5.35 -7.12
CA THR A 155 11.78 5.29 -8.57
C THR A 155 11.85 6.68 -9.19
N SER A 156 10.94 7.59 -8.84
CA SER A 156 10.88 8.95 -9.39
C SER A 156 12.04 9.83 -8.94
N LEU A 157 12.61 9.56 -7.76
CA LEU A 157 13.80 10.24 -7.22
C LEU A 157 15.12 9.57 -7.67
N GLU A 158 15.05 8.49 -8.47
CA GLU A 158 16.22 7.69 -8.87
C GLU A 158 17.02 7.14 -7.68
N ALA A 159 16.34 6.97 -6.53
CA ALA A 159 16.93 6.58 -5.26
C ALA A 159 17.01 5.07 -5.03
N GLY A 160 16.65 4.24 -6.02
CA GLY A 160 16.48 2.80 -5.83
C GLY A 160 17.77 1.99 -5.65
N LEU A 161 18.93 2.64 -5.61
CA LEU A 161 20.26 2.07 -5.30
C LEU A 161 21.01 2.94 -4.29
N ALA A 162 20.33 3.83 -3.58
CA ALA A 162 20.94 4.73 -2.60
C ALA A 162 21.47 3.98 -1.37
N VAL A 163 20.95 2.76 -1.10
CA VAL A 163 21.42 1.86 -0.05
C VAL A 163 21.97 0.58 -0.71
N PRO A 164 23.31 0.37 -0.72
CA PRO A 164 23.96 -0.59 -1.62
C PRO A 164 23.87 -2.05 -1.19
N ASP A 165 23.39 -2.35 0.00
CA ASP A 165 23.36 -3.69 0.59
C ASP A 165 21.95 -4.12 1.02
N TRP A 166 21.76 -5.42 1.15
CA TRP A 166 20.53 -6.05 1.62
C TRP A 166 20.85 -7.44 2.22
N PRO A 167 20.25 -7.84 3.36
CA PRO A 167 19.20 -7.20 4.16
C PRO A 167 19.69 -6.06 5.08
N ASN A 168 20.95 -5.75 5.06
CA ASN A 168 21.58 -4.68 5.84
C ASN A 168 21.36 -3.30 5.18
N SER A 169 21.85 -2.24 5.85
CA SER A 169 21.95 -0.89 5.32
C SER A 169 23.29 -0.32 5.73
N PHE A 170 24.21 -0.17 4.76
CA PHE A 170 25.59 0.24 4.97
C PHE A 170 26.32 -0.60 6.04
N GLY A 171 26.17 -1.93 5.96
CA GLY A 171 26.74 -2.88 6.90
C GLY A 171 26.01 -3.01 8.24
N SER A 172 25.12 -2.09 8.56
CA SER A 172 24.32 -2.10 9.81
C SER A 172 23.02 -2.88 9.63
N ASN A 173 22.46 -3.39 10.73
CA ASN A 173 21.09 -3.91 10.73
C ASN A 173 20.13 -2.81 10.25
N MET A 174 19.27 -3.12 9.28
CA MET A 174 18.39 -2.11 8.67
C MET A 174 17.44 -1.45 9.67
N PHE A 175 17.04 -2.12 10.76
CA PHE A 175 16.18 -1.56 11.79
C PHE A 175 16.94 -0.67 12.79
N LEU A 176 18.28 -0.71 12.77
CA LEU A 176 19.15 0.07 13.66
C LEU A 176 19.99 1.10 12.87
N TYR A 177 19.75 1.26 11.57
CA TYR A 177 20.45 2.28 10.79
C TYR A 177 20.06 3.70 11.26
N PRO A 178 21.02 4.56 11.64
CA PRO A 178 20.73 5.83 12.29
C PRO A 178 19.89 6.78 11.43
N LEU A 179 18.79 7.29 11.98
CA LEU A 179 17.91 8.25 11.30
C LEU A 179 18.65 9.51 10.85
N ALA A 180 19.64 9.96 11.61
CA ALA A 180 20.47 11.13 11.28
C ALA A 180 21.27 10.96 9.98
N ARG A 181 21.57 9.71 9.58
CA ARG A 181 22.28 9.37 8.34
C ARG A 181 21.33 9.15 7.14
N MET A 182 20.04 9.13 7.39
CA MET A 182 19.03 8.97 6.33
C MET A 182 18.75 10.33 5.68
N THR A 183 19.52 10.69 4.67
CA THR A 183 19.39 11.95 3.93
C THR A 183 19.12 11.69 2.45
N GLY A 184 18.39 12.57 1.78
CA GLY A 184 18.15 12.48 0.33
C GLY A 184 17.57 11.14 -0.09
N GLY A 185 18.13 10.53 -1.14
CA GLY A 185 17.71 9.24 -1.68
C GLY A 185 17.77 8.10 -0.66
N VAL A 186 18.76 8.11 0.24
CA VAL A 186 18.90 7.11 1.31
C VAL A 186 17.65 7.07 2.20
N TYR A 187 17.10 8.23 2.55
CA TYR A 187 15.87 8.28 3.34
C TYR A 187 14.69 7.56 2.65
N PHE A 188 14.46 7.85 1.37
CA PHE A 188 13.32 7.31 0.64
C PHE A 188 13.45 5.81 0.42
N GLU A 189 14.63 5.34 0.00
CA GLU A 189 14.87 3.91 -0.19
C GLU A 189 14.78 3.15 1.15
N HIS A 190 15.43 3.65 2.19
CA HIS A 190 15.41 3.00 3.49
C HIS A 190 14.00 2.98 4.11
N ALA A 191 13.27 4.11 4.04
CA ALA A 191 11.88 4.17 4.45
C ALA A 191 11.03 3.14 3.69
N HIS A 192 11.20 3.00 2.37
CA HIS A 192 10.50 2.00 1.57
C HIS A 192 10.76 0.57 2.09
N ARG A 193 11.99 0.22 2.48
CA ARG A 193 12.34 -1.09 3.06
C ARG A 193 11.64 -1.32 4.41
N LEU A 194 11.61 -0.30 5.29
CA LEU A 194 10.92 -0.38 6.58
C LEU A 194 9.40 -0.53 6.38
N TYR A 195 8.80 0.23 5.45
CA TYR A 195 7.38 0.06 5.08
C TYR A 195 7.10 -1.34 4.53
N GLY A 196 8.00 -1.90 3.71
CA GLY A 196 7.92 -3.29 3.23
C GLY A 196 7.86 -4.28 4.39
N SER A 197 8.66 -4.07 5.43
CA SER A 197 8.65 -4.90 6.65
C SER A 197 7.33 -4.80 7.42
N LEU A 198 6.76 -3.60 7.55
CA LEU A 198 5.44 -3.40 8.16
C LEU A 198 4.35 -4.10 7.35
N VAL A 199 4.39 -3.99 6.02
CA VAL A 199 3.42 -4.66 5.12
C VAL A 199 3.57 -6.17 5.21
N GLY A 200 4.80 -6.69 5.26
CA GLY A 200 5.07 -8.12 5.47
C GLY A 200 4.45 -8.63 6.77
N LEU A 201 4.71 -7.95 7.89
CA LEU A 201 4.12 -8.30 9.18
C LEU A 201 2.58 -8.18 9.15
N THR A 202 2.04 -7.10 8.57
CA THR A 202 0.59 -6.90 8.44
C THR A 202 -0.07 -8.02 7.62
N THR A 203 0.60 -8.49 6.57
CA THR A 203 0.11 -9.60 5.72
C THR A 203 0.12 -10.93 6.47
N ILE A 204 1.15 -11.21 7.27
CA ILE A 204 1.20 -12.40 8.13
C ILE A 204 0.06 -12.37 9.14
N VAL A 205 -0.15 -11.24 9.80
CA VAL A 205 -1.25 -11.08 10.76
C VAL A 205 -2.61 -11.17 10.07
N LEU A 206 -2.76 -10.61 8.85
CA LEU A 206 -3.98 -10.76 8.05
C LEU A 206 -4.27 -12.23 7.77
N ALA A 207 -3.27 -13.01 7.38
CA ALA A 207 -3.45 -14.44 7.15
C ALA A 207 -3.88 -15.15 8.45
N ALA A 208 -3.25 -14.86 9.58
CA ALA A 208 -3.65 -15.41 10.88
C ALA A 208 -5.11 -15.05 11.24
N VAL A 209 -5.52 -13.80 10.97
CA VAL A 209 -6.94 -13.36 11.13
C VAL A 209 -7.86 -14.18 10.24
N ILE A 210 -7.52 -14.38 8.97
CA ILE A 210 -8.33 -15.19 8.03
C ILE A 210 -8.43 -16.64 8.50
N PHE A 211 -7.30 -17.26 8.88
CA PHE A 211 -7.30 -18.65 9.37
C PHE A 211 -8.16 -18.82 10.63
N ARG A 212 -8.20 -17.81 11.50
CA ARG A 212 -8.99 -17.84 12.74
C ARG A 212 -10.47 -17.57 12.53
N THR A 213 -10.83 -16.72 11.55
CA THR A 213 -12.19 -16.17 11.44
C THR A 213 -12.98 -16.63 10.22
N ASP A 214 -12.35 -17.26 9.24
CA ASP A 214 -12.98 -17.66 7.99
C ASP A 214 -12.66 -19.13 7.66
N ASP A 215 -13.67 -19.94 7.44
CA ASP A 215 -13.51 -21.37 7.17
C ASP A 215 -13.43 -21.72 5.67
N ARG A 216 -13.56 -20.71 4.78
CA ARG A 216 -13.45 -20.89 3.33
C ARG A 216 -12.01 -21.23 2.93
N ARG A 217 -11.78 -22.46 2.48
CA ARG A 217 -10.44 -22.95 2.12
C ARG A 217 -9.76 -22.06 1.09
N TRP A 218 -10.48 -21.69 0.02
CA TRP A 218 -9.92 -20.85 -1.02
C TRP A 218 -9.44 -19.47 -0.51
N LEU A 219 -10.12 -18.88 0.48
CA LEU A 219 -9.71 -17.61 1.05
C LEU A 219 -8.47 -17.77 1.94
N ARG A 220 -8.36 -18.88 2.68
CA ARG A 220 -7.14 -19.23 3.42
C ARG A 220 -5.97 -19.46 2.47
N THR A 221 -6.18 -20.16 1.35
CA THR A 221 -5.16 -20.31 0.29
C THR A 221 -4.74 -18.96 -0.26
N LEU A 222 -5.68 -18.06 -0.56
CA LEU A 222 -5.36 -16.71 -1.04
C LEU A 222 -4.55 -15.90 -0.02
N ALA A 223 -4.82 -16.06 1.27
CA ALA A 223 -4.03 -15.43 2.34
C ALA A 223 -2.59 -15.98 2.38
N VAL A 224 -2.39 -17.29 2.16
CA VAL A 224 -1.04 -17.88 2.01
C VAL A 224 -0.36 -17.36 0.75
N VAL A 225 -1.06 -17.29 -0.38
CA VAL A 225 -0.54 -16.69 -1.62
C VAL A 225 -0.07 -15.25 -1.37
N ALA A 226 -0.84 -14.46 -0.63
CA ALA A 226 -0.43 -13.10 -0.27
C ALA A 226 0.87 -13.07 0.56
N ILE A 227 1.08 -14.02 1.49
CA ILE A 227 2.36 -14.16 2.21
C ILE A 227 3.50 -14.48 1.25
N VAL A 228 3.32 -15.46 0.36
CA VAL A 228 4.34 -15.83 -0.64
C VAL A 228 4.67 -14.63 -1.53
N MET A 229 3.65 -13.88 -1.95
CA MET A 229 3.84 -12.67 -2.76
C MET A 229 4.65 -11.61 -2.02
N VAL A 230 4.36 -11.30 -0.76
CA VAL A 230 5.09 -10.26 -0.02
C VAL A 230 6.52 -10.67 0.30
N VAL A 231 6.76 -11.95 0.57
CA VAL A 231 8.12 -12.49 0.72
C VAL A 231 8.88 -12.38 -0.59
N GLY A 232 8.27 -12.78 -1.71
CA GLY A 232 8.84 -12.63 -3.04
C GLY A 232 9.18 -11.17 -3.37
N GLN A 233 8.32 -10.21 -2.97
CA GLN A 233 8.59 -8.77 -3.10
C GLN A 233 9.86 -8.35 -2.34
N GLY A 234 10.01 -8.77 -1.08
CA GLY A 234 11.21 -8.46 -0.29
C GLY A 234 12.48 -9.03 -0.95
N VAL A 235 12.42 -10.28 -1.40
CA VAL A 235 13.54 -10.95 -2.07
C VAL A 235 13.91 -10.25 -3.38
N MET A 236 12.93 -9.96 -4.24
CA MET A 236 13.18 -9.26 -5.51
C MET A 236 13.77 -7.87 -5.30
N GLY A 237 13.27 -7.10 -4.31
CA GLY A 237 13.84 -5.80 -3.94
C GLY A 237 15.29 -5.91 -3.50
N GLY A 238 15.62 -6.91 -2.66
CA GLY A 238 16.99 -7.16 -2.22
C GLY A 238 17.93 -7.61 -3.33
N LEU A 239 17.50 -8.53 -4.19
CA LEU A 239 18.28 -9.00 -5.33
C LEU A 239 18.56 -7.91 -6.36
N ARG A 240 17.61 -6.98 -6.55
CA ARG A 240 17.82 -5.80 -7.40
C ARG A 240 19.00 -4.96 -6.92
N VAL A 241 19.08 -4.73 -5.61
CA VAL A 241 20.12 -3.87 -5.02
C VAL A 241 21.48 -4.56 -5.00
N THR A 242 21.53 -5.86 -4.69
CA THR A 242 22.79 -6.61 -4.63
C THR A 242 23.36 -6.99 -5.99
N GLY A 243 22.65 -6.70 -7.09
CA GLY A 243 23.07 -7.07 -8.45
C GLY A 243 23.13 -8.58 -8.72
N ARG A 244 22.67 -9.41 -7.80
CA ARG A 244 22.62 -10.87 -7.97
C ARG A 244 21.53 -11.25 -8.97
N LEU A 245 21.70 -12.30 -9.73
CA LEU A 245 20.82 -12.77 -10.82
C LEU A 245 20.86 -11.92 -12.10
N THR A 246 21.89 -11.11 -12.29
CA THR A 246 22.17 -10.59 -13.64
C THR A 246 23.01 -11.60 -14.41
N LEU A 247 22.75 -11.73 -15.71
CA LEU A 247 23.56 -12.57 -16.62
C LEU A 247 24.82 -11.87 -17.10
N SER A 248 24.99 -10.57 -16.80
CA SER A 248 26.15 -9.79 -17.16
C SER A 248 27.29 -10.02 -16.17
N THR A 249 28.52 -10.07 -16.67
CA THR A 249 29.76 -10.04 -15.90
C THR A 249 30.38 -8.64 -15.81
N ASP A 250 29.77 -7.66 -16.48
CA ASP A 250 30.21 -6.27 -16.42
C ASP A 250 29.78 -5.64 -15.10
N ALA A 251 30.75 -5.09 -14.35
CA ALA A 251 30.50 -4.43 -13.07
C ALA A 251 29.53 -3.24 -13.17
N ALA A 252 29.48 -2.54 -14.32
CA ALA A 252 28.54 -1.45 -14.57
C ALA A 252 27.09 -1.94 -14.75
N GLU A 253 26.90 -3.16 -15.25
CA GLU A 253 25.59 -3.78 -15.47
C GLU A 253 25.13 -4.65 -14.28
N LEU A 254 26.03 -5.03 -13.38
CA LEU A 254 25.71 -5.85 -12.21
C LEU A 254 24.82 -5.11 -11.21
N THR A 255 24.92 -3.79 -11.15
CA THR A 255 24.28 -2.98 -10.13
C THR A 255 22.82 -2.62 -10.42
N PRO A 256 22.39 -2.20 -11.64
CA PRO A 256 20.98 -1.97 -11.90
C PRO A 256 20.34 -3.17 -12.59
N ASN A 257 19.85 -4.15 -11.85
CA ASN A 257 19.00 -5.16 -12.48
C ASN A 257 17.64 -4.56 -12.85
N LEU A 258 17.58 -3.96 -14.05
CA LEU A 258 16.37 -3.29 -14.57
C LEU A 258 15.20 -4.25 -14.72
N ALA A 259 15.44 -5.50 -15.11
CA ALA A 259 14.39 -6.50 -15.21
C ALA A 259 13.73 -6.76 -13.85
N LEU A 260 14.54 -6.91 -12.78
CA LEU A 260 13.99 -7.04 -11.43
C LEU A 260 13.28 -5.78 -10.95
N ALA A 261 13.74 -4.58 -11.32
CA ALA A 261 13.06 -3.34 -11.00
C ALA A 261 11.65 -3.27 -11.59
N ILE A 262 11.51 -3.66 -12.87
CA ILE A 262 10.23 -3.69 -13.59
C ILE A 262 9.31 -4.75 -12.99
N VAL A 263 9.80 -5.98 -12.82
CA VAL A 263 9.02 -7.09 -12.27
C VAL A 263 8.58 -6.78 -10.83
N HIS A 264 9.49 -6.27 -9.98
CA HIS A 264 9.17 -5.86 -8.60
C HIS A 264 8.08 -4.79 -8.57
N GLY A 265 8.18 -3.75 -9.41
CA GLY A 265 7.20 -2.67 -9.48
C GLY A 265 5.82 -3.14 -9.94
N VAL A 266 5.74 -3.95 -11.01
CA VAL A 266 4.47 -4.49 -11.53
C VAL A 266 3.86 -5.50 -10.54
N PHE A 267 4.66 -6.43 -10.03
CA PHE A 267 4.20 -7.46 -9.11
C PHE A 267 3.74 -6.86 -7.77
N GLY A 268 4.35 -5.75 -7.31
CA GLY A 268 3.90 -5.00 -6.14
C GLY A 268 2.48 -4.43 -6.28
N GLN A 269 2.12 -3.98 -7.48
CA GLN A 269 0.77 -3.50 -7.76
C GLN A 269 -0.24 -4.66 -7.87
N ILE A 270 0.17 -5.81 -8.40
CA ILE A 270 -0.64 -7.05 -8.40
C ILE A 270 -0.84 -7.54 -6.96
N PHE A 271 0.18 -7.46 -6.10
CA PHE A 271 0.07 -7.78 -4.68
C PHE A 271 -0.95 -6.86 -3.98
N LEU A 272 -0.91 -5.55 -4.24
CA LEU A 272 -1.91 -4.60 -3.74
C LEU A 272 -3.33 -4.99 -4.17
N ALA A 273 -3.53 -5.34 -5.43
CA ALA A 273 -4.82 -5.81 -5.95
C ALA A 273 -5.26 -7.09 -5.22
N THR A 274 -4.35 -8.04 -4.97
CA THR A 274 -4.62 -9.29 -4.25
C THR A 274 -5.07 -9.03 -2.81
N VAL A 275 -4.37 -8.18 -2.07
CA VAL A 275 -4.76 -7.82 -0.69
C VAL A 275 -6.10 -7.10 -0.67
N SER A 276 -6.38 -6.24 -1.65
CA SER A 276 -7.68 -5.58 -1.79
C SER A 276 -8.82 -6.57 -2.08
N LEU A 277 -8.57 -7.64 -2.82
CA LEU A 277 -9.54 -8.71 -3.02
C LEU A 277 -9.83 -9.46 -1.72
N ILE A 278 -8.82 -9.73 -0.89
CA ILE A 278 -9.03 -10.31 0.45
C ILE A 278 -9.95 -9.39 1.28
N TRP A 279 -9.74 -8.07 1.21
CA TRP A 279 -10.66 -7.11 1.83
C TRP A 279 -12.10 -7.26 1.31
N ALA A 280 -12.32 -7.27 -0.01
CA ALA A 280 -13.66 -7.47 -0.58
C ALA A 280 -14.32 -8.75 -0.08
N PHE A 281 -13.58 -9.87 -0.13
CA PHE A 281 -14.08 -11.21 0.20
C PHE A 281 -14.41 -11.37 1.68
N THR A 282 -13.82 -10.56 2.56
CA THR A 282 -14.12 -10.54 4.01
C THR A 282 -15.28 -9.63 4.40
N THR A 283 -15.76 -8.78 3.48
CA THR A 283 -16.87 -7.86 3.76
C THR A 283 -18.19 -8.62 3.96
N ARG A 284 -19.06 -8.03 4.79
CA ARG A 284 -20.42 -8.55 5.00
C ARG A 284 -21.21 -8.58 3.69
N THR A 285 -21.09 -7.54 2.88
CA THR A 285 -21.73 -7.47 1.56
C THR A 285 -21.34 -8.66 0.68
N TRP A 286 -20.06 -9.03 0.63
CA TRP A 286 -19.64 -10.21 -0.12
C TRP A 286 -20.28 -11.50 0.39
N ARG A 287 -20.35 -11.68 1.70
CA ARG A 287 -20.85 -12.92 2.32
C ARG A 287 -22.36 -13.10 2.23
N GLU A 288 -23.12 -12.00 2.39
CA GLU A 288 -24.57 -12.05 2.58
C GLU A 288 -25.38 -11.70 1.32
N SER A 289 -24.79 -11.02 0.32
CA SER A 289 -25.54 -10.65 -0.87
C SER A 289 -25.87 -11.84 -1.75
N ALA A 290 -27.10 -11.87 -2.26
CA ALA A 290 -27.53 -12.84 -3.26
C ALA A 290 -27.00 -12.47 -4.65
N SER A 291 -26.69 -13.48 -5.46
CA SER A 291 -26.42 -13.30 -6.88
C SER A 291 -27.74 -13.23 -7.66
N ARG A 292 -27.71 -12.51 -8.80
CA ARG A 292 -28.87 -12.38 -9.70
C ARG A 292 -28.55 -12.94 -11.06
N VAL A 293 -29.48 -13.65 -11.68
CA VAL A 293 -29.38 -14.01 -13.08
C VAL A 293 -29.58 -12.74 -13.91
N HIS A 294 -28.65 -12.47 -14.80
CA HIS A 294 -28.68 -11.27 -15.65
C HIS A 294 -28.23 -11.61 -17.07
N PRO A 295 -28.99 -11.23 -18.12
CA PRO A 295 -28.66 -11.58 -19.50
C PRO A 295 -27.27 -11.13 -19.94
N ALA A 296 -26.80 -9.97 -19.46
CA ALA A 296 -25.49 -9.42 -19.78
C ALA A 296 -24.36 -9.95 -18.89
N ALA A 297 -24.57 -10.91 -17.99
CA ALA A 297 -23.55 -11.37 -17.04
C ALA A 297 -22.26 -11.83 -17.73
N GLY A 298 -22.36 -12.58 -18.82
CA GLY A 298 -21.20 -13.01 -19.62
C GLY A 298 -20.42 -11.83 -20.19
N THR A 299 -21.13 -10.86 -20.78
CA THR A 299 -20.52 -9.64 -21.35
C THR A 299 -19.83 -8.81 -20.26
N GLU A 300 -20.49 -8.54 -19.12
CA GLU A 300 -19.89 -7.74 -18.04
C GLU A 300 -18.65 -8.41 -17.46
N ARG A 301 -18.68 -9.73 -17.27
CA ARG A 301 -17.50 -10.50 -16.82
C ARG A 301 -16.38 -10.49 -17.85
N GLY A 302 -16.70 -10.68 -19.14
CA GLY A 302 -15.72 -10.62 -20.23
C GLY A 302 -15.03 -9.26 -20.31
N LEU A 303 -15.80 -8.17 -20.29
CA LEU A 303 -15.27 -6.80 -20.29
C LEU A 303 -14.41 -6.51 -19.04
N ALA A 304 -14.82 -6.99 -17.85
CA ALA A 304 -14.07 -6.83 -16.62
C ALA A 304 -12.70 -7.54 -16.69
N TRP A 305 -12.66 -8.78 -17.18
CA TRP A 305 -11.41 -9.52 -17.37
C TRP A 305 -10.52 -8.88 -18.42
N SER A 306 -11.07 -8.49 -19.58
CA SER A 306 -10.32 -7.80 -20.62
C SER A 306 -9.69 -6.52 -20.10
N LEU A 307 -10.43 -5.72 -19.33
CA LEU A 307 -9.91 -4.49 -18.72
C LEU A 307 -8.80 -4.80 -17.73
N LEU A 308 -8.95 -5.81 -16.85
CA LEU A 308 -7.93 -6.20 -15.90
C LEU A 308 -6.62 -6.62 -16.57
N VAL A 309 -6.71 -7.46 -17.63
CA VAL A 309 -5.53 -7.94 -18.38
C VAL A 309 -4.82 -6.77 -19.08
N LEU A 310 -5.60 -5.90 -19.74
CA LEU A 310 -5.04 -4.73 -20.43
C LEU A 310 -4.45 -3.71 -19.45
N MET A 311 -5.01 -3.57 -18.23
CA MET A 311 -4.42 -2.74 -17.19
C MET A 311 -3.08 -3.28 -16.71
N ILE A 312 -2.91 -4.59 -16.54
CA ILE A 312 -1.62 -5.19 -16.20
C ILE A 312 -0.60 -4.91 -17.32
N ALA A 313 -0.99 -5.11 -18.58
CA ALA A 313 -0.12 -4.78 -19.71
C ALA A 313 0.24 -3.28 -19.75
N GLN A 314 -0.74 -2.40 -19.51
CA GLN A 314 -0.55 -0.95 -19.48
C GLN A 314 0.47 -0.52 -18.42
N ILE A 315 0.37 -1.09 -17.22
CA ILE A 315 1.31 -0.83 -16.12
C ILE A 315 2.69 -1.37 -16.47
N THR A 316 2.77 -2.54 -17.10
CA THR A 316 4.04 -3.15 -17.54
C THR A 316 4.74 -2.27 -18.58
N PHE A 317 4.03 -1.78 -19.61
CA PHE A 317 4.62 -0.87 -20.58
C PHE A 317 4.99 0.49 -19.97
N GLY A 318 4.23 0.97 -18.97
CA GLY A 318 4.59 2.17 -18.21
C GLY A 318 5.88 1.99 -17.40
N ALA A 319 6.05 0.83 -16.76
CA ALA A 319 7.27 0.49 -16.02
C ALA A 319 8.47 0.33 -16.98
N LEU A 320 8.30 -0.35 -18.12
CA LEU A 320 9.32 -0.44 -19.17
C LEU A 320 9.72 0.94 -19.69
N TYR A 321 8.74 1.80 -20.00
CA TYR A 321 8.99 3.17 -20.42
C TYR A 321 9.82 3.93 -19.39
N ARG A 322 9.41 3.91 -18.12
CA ARG A 322 10.10 4.63 -17.03
C ARG A 322 11.56 4.20 -16.86
N HIS A 323 11.87 2.92 -17.07
CA HIS A 323 13.20 2.37 -16.85
C HIS A 323 14.09 2.36 -18.09
N LEU A 324 13.53 2.47 -19.29
CA LEU A 324 14.28 2.47 -20.56
C LEU A 324 14.40 3.85 -21.21
N ALA A 325 13.72 4.87 -20.68
CA ALA A 325 13.88 6.24 -21.14
C ALA A 325 15.23 6.79 -20.67
N THR A 326 15.98 7.39 -21.61
CA THR A 326 17.24 8.10 -21.35
C THR A 326 17.18 9.50 -21.94
N PRO A 327 18.08 10.43 -21.59
CA PRO A 327 18.15 11.74 -22.25
C PRO A 327 18.30 11.65 -23.77
N GLU A 328 19.05 10.66 -24.27
CA GLU A 328 19.27 10.42 -25.71
C GLU A 328 18.06 9.76 -26.37
N THR A 329 17.32 8.96 -25.63
CA THR A 329 16.11 8.25 -26.10
C THR A 329 14.96 8.49 -25.14
N PRO A 330 14.37 9.69 -25.13
CA PRO A 330 13.31 10.05 -24.17
C PRO A 330 11.99 9.33 -24.41
N LEU A 331 11.75 8.84 -25.62
CA LEU A 331 10.56 8.06 -26.01
C LEU A 331 10.97 6.73 -26.65
N PRO A 332 11.48 5.76 -25.84
CA PRO A 332 11.81 4.44 -26.35
C PRO A 332 10.54 3.69 -26.78
N TRP A 333 10.70 2.57 -27.50
CA TRP A 333 9.55 1.80 -28.02
C TRP A 333 8.44 1.49 -26.99
N PRO A 334 8.74 1.25 -25.68
CA PRO A 334 7.67 1.02 -24.72
C PRO A 334 6.81 2.26 -24.45
N ALA A 335 7.33 3.48 -24.68
CA ALA A 335 6.52 4.69 -24.61
C ALA A 335 5.39 4.67 -25.64
N HIS A 336 5.72 4.31 -26.90
CA HIS A 336 4.73 4.19 -27.97
C HIS A 336 3.70 3.10 -27.66
N ALA A 337 4.14 1.94 -27.16
CA ALA A 337 3.25 0.87 -26.72
C ALA A 337 2.34 1.32 -25.57
N HIS A 338 2.90 2.03 -24.56
CA HIS A 338 2.14 2.57 -23.45
C HIS A 338 1.07 3.58 -23.91
N PHE A 339 1.40 4.51 -24.80
CA PHE A 339 0.44 5.51 -25.30
C PHE A 339 -0.65 4.89 -26.18
N THR A 340 -0.29 3.95 -27.06
CA THR A 340 -1.25 3.24 -27.90
C THR A 340 -2.21 2.41 -27.04
N LEU A 341 -1.69 1.66 -26.10
CA LEU A 341 -2.52 0.84 -25.21
C LEU A 341 -3.36 1.72 -24.29
N ALA A 342 -2.87 2.92 -23.86
CA ALA A 342 -3.63 3.86 -23.07
C ALA A 342 -4.92 4.29 -23.77
N ALA A 343 -4.92 4.50 -25.10
CA ALA A 343 -6.12 4.83 -25.85
C ALA A 343 -7.15 3.68 -25.78
N ILE A 344 -6.72 2.44 -25.96
CA ILE A 344 -7.57 1.24 -25.88
C ILE A 344 -8.14 1.08 -24.47
N VAL A 345 -7.29 1.17 -23.45
CA VAL A 345 -7.69 1.07 -22.03
C VAL A 345 -8.66 2.17 -21.66
N THR A 346 -8.45 3.40 -22.15
CA THR A 346 -9.36 4.52 -21.91
C THR A 346 -10.77 4.23 -22.41
N VAL A 347 -10.91 3.79 -23.66
CA VAL A 347 -12.22 3.46 -24.23
C VAL A 347 -12.88 2.31 -23.46
N LEU A 348 -12.13 1.25 -23.17
CA LEU A 348 -12.66 0.09 -22.45
C LEU A 348 -13.04 0.45 -21.00
N ALA A 349 -12.20 1.19 -20.29
CA ALA A 349 -12.49 1.63 -18.93
C ALA A 349 -13.70 2.56 -18.86
N ALA A 350 -13.81 3.52 -19.79
CA ALA A 350 -15.00 4.38 -19.90
C ALA A 350 -16.26 3.55 -20.16
N MET A 351 -16.21 2.60 -21.11
CA MET A 351 -17.32 1.72 -21.40
C MET A 351 -17.73 0.88 -20.19
N VAL A 352 -16.79 0.22 -19.51
CA VAL A 352 -17.05 -0.58 -18.30
C VAL A 352 -17.61 0.31 -17.20
N GLY A 353 -17.00 1.46 -16.94
CA GLY A 353 -17.43 2.39 -15.91
C GLY A 353 -18.85 2.89 -16.12
N LEU A 354 -19.19 3.33 -17.33
CA LEU A 354 -20.54 3.78 -17.70
C LEU A 354 -21.57 2.65 -17.61
N ARG A 355 -21.24 1.45 -18.09
CA ARG A 355 -22.14 0.29 -18.01
C ARG A 355 -22.46 -0.05 -16.55
N LEU A 356 -21.45 -0.14 -15.68
CA LEU A 356 -21.64 -0.46 -14.27
C LEU A 356 -22.40 0.66 -13.55
N ALA A 357 -22.12 1.92 -13.83
CA ALA A 357 -22.78 3.05 -13.19
C ALA A 357 -24.25 3.22 -13.62
N ALA A 358 -24.58 2.97 -14.89
CA ALA A 358 -25.92 3.21 -15.44
C ALA A 358 -26.78 1.94 -15.48
N LYS A 359 -26.25 0.82 -16.04
CA LYS A 359 -27.04 -0.41 -16.24
C LYS A 359 -27.20 -1.26 -14.98
N HIS A 360 -26.30 -1.09 -13.98
CA HIS A 360 -26.35 -1.80 -12.70
C HIS A 360 -26.50 -0.85 -11.53
N ALA A 361 -27.22 0.26 -11.73
CA ALA A 361 -27.42 1.31 -10.72
C ALA A 361 -28.07 0.81 -9.43
N GLU A 362 -28.91 -0.23 -9.51
CA GLU A 362 -29.55 -0.87 -8.36
C GLU A 362 -28.60 -1.76 -7.55
N ILE A 363 -27.44 -2.16 -8.10
CA ILE A 363 -26.41 -2.94 -7.40
C ILE A 363 -25.34 -1.98 -6.91
N MET A 364 -25.54 -1.41 -5.72
CA MET A 364 -24.71 -0.35 -5.17
C MET A 364 -23.19 -0.59 -5.28
N PRO A 365 -22.64 -1.79 -4.99
CA PRO A 365 -21.20 -2.01 -5.17
C PRO A 365 -20.73 -1.86 -6.62
N LEU A 366 -21.47 -2.37 -7.60
CA LEU A 366 -21.12 -2.24 -9.02
C LEU A 366 -21.20 -0.80 -9.49
N ARG A 367 -22.29 -0.10 -9.13
CA ARG A 367 -22.45 1.34 -9.43
C ARG A 367 -21.29 2.16 -8.89
N ARG A 368 -20.92 1.96 -7.61
CA ARG A 368 -19.82 2.69 -6.99
C ARG A 368 -18.49 2.41 -7.68
N LEU A 369 -18.19 1.16 -8.01
CA LEU A 369 -16.97 0.80 -8.73
C LEU A 369 -16.94 1.43 -10.13
N GLY A 370 -18.08 1.46 -10.85
CA GLY A 370 -18.18 2.14 -12.13
C GLY A 370 -17.87 3.64 -12.03
N VAL A 371 -18.45 4.34 -11.05
CA VAL A 371 -18.19 5.77 -10.82
C VAL A 371 -16.73 6.01 -10.40
N VAL A 372 -16.19 5.19 -9.49
CA VAL A 372 -14.79 5.31 -9.04
C VAL A 372 -13.83 5.06 -10.21
N LEU A 373 -14.12 4.08 -11.08
CA LEU A 373 -13.31 3.85 -12.28
C LEU A 373 -13.29 5.06 -13.21
N LEU A 374 -14.44 5.71 -13.44
CA LEU A 374 -14.53 6.90 -14.31
C LEU A 374 -13.77 8.09 -13.72
N ILE A 375 -13.87 8.31 -12.42
CA ILE A 375 -13.13 9.39 -11.74
C ILE A 375 -11.61 9.10 -11.81
N ALA A 376 -11.21 7.88 -11.50
CA ALA A 376 -9.80 7.48 -11.55
C ALA A 376 -9.24 7.56 -12.97
N LEU A 377 -10.03 7.19 -13.99
CA LEU A 377 -9.66 7.32 -15.40
C LEU A 377 -9.41 8.78 -15.79
N GLY A 378 -10.32 9.70 -15.43
CA GLY A 378 -10.12 11.13 -15.67
C GLY A 378 -8.84 11.64 -14.99
N GLY A 379 -8.62 11.27 -13.72
CA GLY A 379 -7.38 11.58 -13.00
C GLY A 379 -6.14 10.98 -13.68
N GLN A 380 -6.22 9.75 -14.20
CA GLN A 380 -5.11 9.08 -14.86
C GLN A 380 -4.66 9.78 -16.14
N LEU A 381 -5.61 10.24 -16.94
CA LEU A 381 -5.32 10.97 -18.17
C LEU A 381 -4.68 12.33 -17.88
N LEU A 382 -5.24 13.07 -16.91
CA LEU A 382 -4.69 14.37 -16.50
C LEU A 382 -3.28 14.24 -15.91
N LEU A 383 -3.09 13.29 -14.99
CA LEU A 383 -1.78 13.05 -14.36
C LEU A 383 -0.76 12.52 -15.39
N GLY A 384 -1.18 11.67 -16.31
CA GLY A 384 -0.30 11.14 -17.36
C GLY A 384 0.18 12.24 -18.31
N LEU A 385 -0.72 13.12 -18.75
CA LEU A 385 -0.36 14.27 -19.57
C LEU A 385 0.57 15.23 -18.81
N ALA A 386 0.23 15.55 -17.57
CA ALA A 386 1.04 16.45 -16.74
C ALA A 386 2.44 15.86 -16.45
N ALA A 387 2.54 14.56 -16.17
CA ALA A 387 3.81 13.88 -15.98
C ALA A 387 4.67 13.89 -17.27
N LEU A 388 4.06 13.60 -18.42
CA LEU A 388 4.74 13.64 -19.71
C LEU A 388 5.29 15.05 -20.00
N ILE A 389 4.48 16.08 -19.81
CA ILE A 389 4.92 17.50 -20.00
C ILE A 389 6.06 17.82 -19.04
N ALA A 390 5.97 17.43 -17.76
CA ALA A 390 7.02 17.71 -16.77
C ALA A 390 8.35 17.03 -17.14
N VAL A 391 8.33 15.77 -17.61
CA VAL A 391 9.49 15.04 -18.09
C VAL A 391 10.09 15.72 -19.33
N MET A 392 9.26 16.11 -20.31
CA MET A 392 9.75 16.74 -21.55
C MET A 392 10.36 18.12 -21.31
N LEU A 393 9.83 18.91 -20.37
CA LEU A 393 10.36 20.23 -20.02
C LEU A 393 11.66 20.18 -19.21
N LYS A 394 11.95 19.08 -18.56
CA LYS A 394 13.10 18.91 -17.64
C LYS A 394 14.14 17.89 -18.11
N ARG A 395 14.01 17.35 -19.32
CA ARG A 395 14.86 16.26 -19.83
C ARG A 395 16.37 16.54 -19.80
N ASP A 396 16.75 17.81 -19.88
CA ASP A 396 18.17 18.22 -19.89
C ASP A 396 18.66 18.60 -18.47
N ALA A 397 17.85 18.42 -17.42
CA ALA A 397 18.25 18.72 -16.06
C ALA A 397 19.07 17.56 -15.46
N ALA A 398 20.08 17.90 -14.66
CA ALA A 398 20.95 16.91 -13.99
C ALA A 398 20.24 16.04 -12.94
N SER A 399 19.04 16.45 -12.51
CA SER A 399 18.20 15.69 -11.56
C SER A 399 16.72 15.98 -11.78
N PRO A 400 15.84 15.01 -11.46
CA PRO A 400 14.39 15.20 -11.60
C PRO A 400 13.89 16.38 -10.77
N GLY A 401 13.02 17.21 -11.37
CA GLY A 401 12.40 18.32 -10.67
C GLY A 401 11.30 17.85 -9.72
N LEU A 402 11.01 18.62 -8.65
CA LEU A 402 9.96 18.29 -7.68
C LEU A 402 8.59 18.00 -8.35
N GLY A 403 8.19 18.83 -9.30
CA GLY A 403 6.94 18.64 -10.03
C GLY A 403 6.90 17.35 -10.82
N GLU A 404 8.00 17.01 -11.49
CA GLU A 404 8.17 15.74 -12.22
C GLU A 404 8.04 14.54 -11.28
N VAL A 405 8.79 14.54 -10.16
CA VAL A 405 8.75 13.48 -9.14
C VAL A 405 7.33 13.26 -8.62
N LEU A 406 6.65 14.33 -8.24
CA LEU A 406 5.30 14.24 -7.66
C LEU A 406 4.26 13.81 -8.70
N LEU A 407 4.31 14.34 -9.93
CA LEU A 407 3.36 13.99 -10.98
C LEU A 407 3.55 12.56 -11.48
N ALA A 408 4.80 12.13 -11.68
CA ALA A 408 5.10 10.75 -12.09
C ALA A 408 4.67 9.75 -11.00
N THR A 409 4.95 10.05 -9.73
CA THR A 409 4.51 9.22 -8.59
C THR A 409 2.99 9.19 -8.48
N ALA A 410 2.30 10.31 -8.62
CA ALA A 410 0.84 10.37 -8.56
C ALA A 410 0.20 9.61 -9.74
N HIS A 411 0.76 9.72 -10.94
CA HIS A 411 0.31 8.96 -12.12
C HIS A 411 0.45 7.45 -11.89
N GLN A 412 1.59 6.99 -11.42
CA GLN A 412 1.85 5.58 -11.08
C GLN A 412 0.91 5.10 -9.97
N ALA A 413 0.70 5.88 -8.94
CA ALA A 413 -0.17 5.56 -7.81
C ALA A 413 -1.65 5.43 -8.22
N ASN A 414 -2.12 6.35 -9.05
CA ASN A 414 -3.48 6.28 -9.58
C ASN A 414 -3.64 5.08 -10.54
N GLY A 415 -2.62 4.73 -11.32
CA GLY A 415 -2.58 3.50 -12.11
C GLY A 415 -2.70 2.24 -11.25
N ALA A 416 -1.97 2.16 -10.14
CA ALA A 416 -2.08 1.08 -9.17
C ALA A 416 -3.48 1.02 -8.53
N PHE A 417 -4.06 2.17 -8.21
CA PHE A 417 -5.44 2.26 -7.71
C PHE A 417 -6.46 1.80 -8.77
N MET A 418 -6.29 2.16 -10.03
CA MET A 418 -7.14 1.66 -11.12
C MET A 418 -7.04 0.15 -11.28
N LEU A 419 -5.86 -0.45 -11.13
CA LEU A 419 -5.70 -1.91 -11.13
C LEU A 419 -6.50 -2.55 -9.98
N VAL A 420 -6.45 -1.97 -8.79
CA VAL A 420 -7.29 -2.40 -7.65
C VAL A 420 -8.78 -2.35 -8.03
N VAL A 421 -9.23 -1.25 -8.60
CA VAL A 421 -10.64 -1.08 -9.02
C VAL A 421 -11.01 -2.13 -10.08
N CYS A 422 -10.16 -2.40 -11.06
CA CYS A 422 -10.39 -3.43 -12.07
C CYS A 422 -10.50 -4.84 -11.46
N ALA A 423 -9.60 -5.19 -10.54
CA ALA A 423 -9.66 -6.46 -9.82
C ALA A 423 -10.96 -6.58 -8.99
N GLN A 424 -11.37 -5.50 -8.32
CA GLN A 424 -12.63 -5.43 -7.60
C GLN A 424 -13.83 -5.60 -8.56
N ILE A 425 -13.83 -4.97 -9.73
CA ILE A 425 -14.89 -5.11 -10.74
C ILE A 425 -15.01 -6.56 -11.18
N VAL A 426 -13.90 -7.25 -11.48
CA VAL A 426 -13.91 -8.68 -11.79
C VAL A 426 -14.57 -9.47 -10.67
N ALA A 427 -14.13 -9.31 -9.43
CA ALA A 427 -14.66 -10.03 -8.31
C ALA A 427 -16.17 -9.78 -8.10
N TRP A 428 -16.59 -8.51 -8.08
CA TRP A 428 -17.98 -8.14 -7.79
C TRP A 428 -18.94 -8.45 -8.93
N THR A 429 -18.53 -8.39 -10.21
CA THR A 429 -19.35 -8.84 -11.34
C THR A 429 -19.60 -10.35 -11.25
N HIS A 430 -18.58 -11.14 -10.91
CA HIS A 430 -18.75 -12.58 -10.64
C HIS A 430 -19.63 -12.88 -9.43
N ARG A 431 -19.60 -12.02 -8.41
CA ARG A 431 -20.40 -12.21 -7.19
C ARG A 431 -21.86 -11.91 -7.40
N PHE A 432 -22.18 -10.85 -8.11
CA PHE A 432 -23.57 -10.37 -8.25
C PHE A 432 -24.29 -10.86 -9.51
N LEU A 433 -23.59 -11.03 -10.62
CA LEU A 433 -24.20 -11.36 -11.90
C LEU A 433 -23.94 -12.83 -12.26
N ARG A 434 -24.99 -13.61 -12.49
CA ARG A 434 -24.92 -15.00 -12.96
C ARG A 434 -25.49 -15.11 -14.36
N THR A 435 -24.89 -15.94 -15.22
CA THR A 435 -25.49 -16.38 -16.47
C THR A 435 -26.68 -17.27 -16.13
N GLY A 436 -27.78 -17.14 -16.86
CA GLY A 436 -28.82 -18.16 -16.87
C GLY A 436 -28.19 -19.46 -17.38
N GLY A 437 -28.45 -20.55 -16.72
CA GLY A 437 -28.06 -21.88 -17.15
C GLY A 437 -28.86 -22.30 -18.35
#